data_da62e30853086d6456410cd8589a3505
#
_entry.id   da62e30853086d6456410cd8589a3505
#
_cell.length_a   1.000
_cell.length_b   1.000
_cell.length_c   1.000
_cell.angle_alpha   90.00
_cell.angle_beta   90.00
_cell.angle_gamma   90.00
#
_symmetry.space_group_name_H-M   'P 1'
#
loop_
_entity.id
_entity.type
_entity.pdbx_description
1 polymer ?
#
loop_
_entity_poly.entity_id
_entity_poly.type
_entity_poly.pdbx_seq_one_letter_code
_entity_poly.pdbx_strand_id
1 'polypeptide(L)'
;MASASDLAQLDGDELATRLGDARRELFNLRFQLATGQLDNPARVGQVRHDVARILTVLRTREILEAEGAYVAPTAAEHEGALAKLAAEDAAVAEKAAARAAAAEAEAAGHDHEGHTHDDEIDDVVDAEFDDDDDEDDDDELEEDEA
;
A
#
# COMPACT_ATOMS: atom_id res chain seq x y z
N MET A 1 -7.65 9.00 4.53
CA MET A 1 -7.13 9.15 3.15
C MET A 1 -7.17 10.60 2.78
N ALA A 2 -6.03 11.20 2.43
CA ALA A 2 -5.94 12.61 2.07
C ALA A 2 -6.82 12.93 0.86
N SER A 3 -7.66 13.97 0.97
CA SER A 3 -8.44 14.47 -0.14
C SER A 3 -7.54 15.21 -1.15
N ALA A 4 -7.86 15.13 -2.43
CA ALA A 4 -7.11 15.87 -3.45
C ALA A 4 -7.20 17.40 -3.24
N SER A 5 -8.33 17.89 -2.71
CA SER A 5 -8.53 19.29 -2.38
C SER A 5 -7.60 19.76 -1.23
N ASP A 6 -7.44 18.92 -0.20
CA ASP A 6 -6.59 19.25 0.94
C ASP A 6 -5.09 19.21 0.52
N LEU A 7 -4.73 18.27 -0.34
CA LEU A 7 -3.38 18.20 -0.93
C LEU A 7 -3.08 19.41 -1.83
N ALA A 8 -4.06 19.91 -2.57
CA ALA A 8 -3.86 21.09 -3.44
C ALA A 8 -3.57 22.39 -2.66
N GLN A 9 -3.95 22.43 -1.38
CA GLN A 9 -3.72 23.57 -0.49
C GLN A 9 -2.36 23.53 0.23
N LEU A 10 -1.57 22.44 0.04
CA LEU A 10 -0.24 22.31 0.62
C LEU A 10 0.81 23.00 -0.27
N ASP A 11 1.93 23.37 0.37
CA ASP A 11 3.11 23.86 -0.35
C ASP A 11 3.82 22.75 -1.11
N GLY A 12 4.65 23.14 -2.10
CA GLY A 12 5.42 22.20 -2.92
C GLY A 12 6.38 21.34 -2.11
N ASP A 13 7.05 21.94 -1.13
CA ASP A 13 8.02 21.26 -0.25
C ASP A 13 7.33 20.23 0.67
N GLU A 14 6.14 20.55 1.16
CA GLU A 14 5.34 19.66 1.99
C GLU A 14 4.79 18.48 1.17
N LEU A 15 4.32 18.75 -0.04
CA LEU A 15 3.92 17.68 -0.97
C LEU A 15 5.09 16.76 -1.30
N ALA A 16 6.29 17.30 -1.50
CA ALA A 16 7.49 16.51 -1.76
C ALA A 16 7.88 15.65 -0.55
N THR A 17 7.80 16.21 0.65
CA THR A 17 8.05 15.49 1.91
C THR A 17 7.05 14.35 2.09
N ARG A 18 5.76 14.64 1.94
CA ARG A 18 4.68 13.65 2.06
C ARG A 18 4.76 12.55 0.99
N LEU A 19 5.19 12.91 -0.23
CA LEU A 19 5.48 11.93 -1.28
C LEU A 19 6.63 10.99 -0.88
N GLY A 20 7.70 11.54 -0.29
CA GLY A 20 8.82 10.77 0.22
C GLY A 20 8.40 9.77 1.29
N ASP A 21 7.58 10.20 2.23
CA ASP A 21 7.09 9.36 3.32
C ASP A 21 6.16 8.25 2.80
N ALA A 22 5.22 8.58 1.92
CA ALA A 22 4.33 7.59 1.30
C ALA A 22 5.10 6.54 0.48
N ARG A 23 6.18 6.93 -0.21
CA ARG A 23 7.06 5.99 -0.92
C ARG A 23 7.81 5.06 0.02
N ARG A 24 8.30 5.56 1.17
CA ARG A 24 8.95 4.75 2.20
C ARG A 24 7.96 3.76 2.82
N GLU A 25 6.74 4.23 3.14
CA GLU A 25 5.68 3.35 3.63
C GLU A 25 5.36 2.25 2.62
N LEU A 26 5.19 2.60 1.34
CA LEU A 26 4.93 1.62 0.28
C LEU A 26 6.05 0.58 0.17
N PHE A 27 7.30 0.99 0.30
CA PHE A 27 8.43 0.09 0.30
C PHE A 27 8.38 -0.89 1.48
N ASN A 28 8.14 -0.38 2.69
CA ASN A 28 8.04 -1.20 3.89
C ASN A 28 6.87 -2.20 3.82
N LEU A 29 5.70 -1.75 3.34
CA LEU A 29 4.54 -2.62 3.17
C LEU A 29 4.78 -3.73 2.13
N ARG A 30 5.49 -3.44 1.05
CA ARG A 30 5.88 -4.46 0.05
C ARG A 30 6.86 -5.46 0.64
N PHE A 31 7.80 -5.02 1.47
CA PHE A 31 8.71 -5.92 2.17
C PHE A 31 7.95 -6.83 3.13
N GLN A 32 7.04 -6.28 3.95
CA GLN A 32 6.18 -7.05 4.85
C GLN A 32 5.28 -8.04 4.09
N LEU A 33 4.78 -7.64 2.92
CA LEU A 33 3.97 -8.53 2.07
C LEU A 33 4.81 -9.71 1.56
N ALA A 34 6.05 -9.46 1.12
CA ALA A 34 6.95 -10.49 0.63
C ALA A 34 7.41 -11.47 1.72
N THR A 35 7.51 -11.00 2.97
CA THR A 35 7.88 -11.82 4.15
C THR A 35 6.67 -12.50 4.83
N GLY A 36 5.46 -12.26 4.35
CA GLY A 36 4.24 -12.80 4.95
C GLY A 36 3.83 -12.16 6.28
N GLN A 37 4.43 -11.00 6.63
CA GLN A 37 4.21 -10.30 7.89
C GLN A 37 3.13 -9.20 7.79
N LEU A 38 2.46 -9.08 6.64
CA LEU A 38 1.48 -8.03 6.41
C LEU A 38 0.07 -8.50 6.74
N ASP A 39 -0.52 -8.01 7.83
CA ASP A 39 -1.88 -8.32 8.26
C ASP A 39 -2.95 -7.82 7.29
N ASN A 40 -2.71 -6.67 6.65
CA ASN A 40 -3.70 -6.03 5.78
C ASN A 40 -3.14 -5.66 4.42
N PRO A 41 -3.25 -6.53 3.40
CA PRO A 41 -2.75 -6.25 2.05
C PRO A 41 -3.45 -5.07 1.36
N ALA A 42 -4.67 -4.71 1.77
CA ALA A 42 -5.37 -3.55 1.22
C ALA A 42 -4.64 -2.22 1.49
N ARG A 43 -3.82 -2.14 2.55
CA ARG A 43 -3.01 -0.96 2.87
C ARG A 43 -2.06 -0.58 1.73
N VAL A 44 -1.48 -1.56 1.04
CA VAL A 44 -0.62 -1.32 -0.14
C VAL A 44 -1.38 -0.55 -1.23
N GLY A 45 -2.64 -0.95 -1.49
CA GLY A 45 -3.50 -0.25 -2.45
C GLY A 45 -3.79 1.18 -2.03
N GLN A 46 -4.08 1.42 -0.74
CA GLN A 46 -4.36 2.76 -0.20
C GLN A 46 -3.17 3.70 -0.39
N VAL A 47 -1.97 3.27 0.01
CA VAL A 47 -0.75 4.09 -0.11
C VAL A 47 -0.39 4.35 -1.57
N ARG A 48 -0.62 3.39 -2.48
CA ARG A 48 -0.46 3.63 -3.93
C ARG A 48 -1.39 4.72 -4.45
N HIS A 49 -2.63 4.76 -3.99
CA HIS A 49 -3.58 5.82 -4.36
C HIS A 49 -3.16 7.17 -3.79
N ASP A 50 -2.62 7.22 -2.57
CA ASP A 50 -2.13 8.46 -1.98
C ASP A 50 -0.93 9.01 -2.75
N VAL A 51 0.05 8.16 -3.12
CA VAL A 51 1.17 8.54 -4.00
C VAL A 51 0.66 9.10 -5.34
N ALA A 52 -0.33 8.44 -5.96
CA ALA A 52 -0.88 8.90 -7.24
C ALA A 52 -1.57 10.26 -7.11
N ARG A 53 -2.32 10.52 -6.03
CA ARG A 53 -2.96 11.82 -5.78
C ARG A 53 -1.93 12.94 -5.61
N ILE A 54 -0.90 12.71 -4.80
CA ILE A 54 0.17 13.69 -4.59
C ILE A 54 0.87 14.03 -5.93
N LEU A 55 1.21 13.01 -6.72
CA LEU A 55 1.82 13.22 -8.04
C LEU A 55 0.91 13.98 -9.00
N THR A 56 -0.40 13.72 -8.96
CA THR A 56 -1.38 14.44 -9.77
C THR A 56 -1.41 15.93 -9.39
N VAL A 57 -1.45 16.24 -8.09
CA VAL A 57 -1.45 17.62 -7.60
C VAL A 57 -0.16 18.34 -7.99
N LEU A 58 1.00 17.71 -7.81
CA LEU A 58 2.29 18.26 -8.22
C LEU A 58 2.30 18.54 -9.72
N ARG A 59 1.85 17.60 -10.54
CA ARG A 59 1.81 17.78 -11.99
C ARG A 59 0.83 18.86 -12.43
N THR A 60 -0.32 18.95 -11.81
CA THR A 60 -1.29 20.03 -12.07
C THR A 60 -0.68 21.39 -11.73
N ARG A 61 0.05 21.49 -10.62
CA ARG A 61 0.74 22.72 -10.23
C ARG A 61 1.79 23.13 -11.26
N GLU A 62 2.66 22.22 -11.69
CA GLU A 62 3.66 22.47 -12.71
C GLU A 62 3.04 23.01 -14.02
N ILE A 63 1.90 22.44 -14.43
CA ILE A 63 1.17 22.89 -15.63
C ILE A 63 0.65 24.31 -15.44
N LEU A 64 -0.01 24.58 -14.30
CA LEU A 64 -0.57 25.89 -13.99
C LEU A 64 0.53 26.97 -13.85
N GLU A 65 1.68 26.62 -13.29
CA GLU A 65 2.85 27.50 -13.21
C GLU A 65 3.39 27.82 -14.61
N ALA A 66 3.49 26.82 -15.49
CA ALA A 66 3.94 26.99 -16.86
C ALA A 66 2.98 27.86 -17.69
N GLU A 67 1.68 27.79 -17.41
CA GLU A 67 0.63 28.60 -18.03
C GLU A 67 0.50 30.01 -17.41
N GLY A 68 1.18 30.26 -16.27
CA GLY A 68 1.06 31.52 -15.51
C GLY A 68 -0.30 31.67 -14.78
N ALA A 69 -1.04 30.58 -14.62
CA ALA A 69 -2.35 30.53 -13.97
C ALA A 69 -2.29 30.05 -12.53
N TYR A 70 -1.13 29.71 -12.02
CA TYR A 70 -0.99 29.20 -10.65
C TYR A 70 -1.22 30.31 -9.62
N VAL A 71 -2.16 30.08 -8.72
CA VAL A 71 -2.40 30.90 -7.53
C VAL A 71 -2.01 30.07 -6.32
N ALA A 72 -0.98 30.53 -5.59
CA ALA A 72 -0.57 29.87 -4.36
C ALA A 72 -1.70 29.89 -3.32
N PRO A 73 -1.88 28.81 -2.53
CA PRO A 73 -2.86 28.77 -1.48
C PRO A 73 -2.59 29.86 -0.43
N THR A 74 -3.64 30.39 0.15
CA THR A 74 -3.51 31.36 1.24
C THR A 74 -3.02 30.67 2.50
N ALA A 75 -2.33 31.41 3.38
CA ALA A 75 -1.82 30.88 4.63
C ALA A 75 -2.90 30.18 5.49
N ALA A 76 -4.15 30.69 5.45
CA ALA A 76 -5.26 30.09 6.20
C ALA A 76 -5.73 28.76 5.59
N GLU A 77 -5.75 28.65 4.25
CA GLU A 77 -6.10 27.41 3.54
C GLU A 77 -5.03 26.34 3.78
N HIS A 78 -3.78 26.74 3.71
CA HIS A 78 -2.62 25.88 3.97
C HIS A 78 -2.63 25.33 5.40
N GLU A 79 -2.79 26.20 6.41
CA GLU A 79 -2.87 25.78 7.82
C GLU A 79 -4.08 24.87 8.06
N GLY A 80 -5.23 25.19 7.46
CA GLY A 80 -6.42 24.36 7.55
C GLY A 80 -6.23 22.96 6.92
N ALA A 81 -5.53 22.87 5.79
CA ALA A 81 -5.22 21.61 5.14
C ALA A 81 -4.26 20.76 5.97
N LEU A 82 -3.20 21.37 6.51
CA LEU A 82 -2.26 20.68 7.39
C LEU A 82 -2.96 20.12 8.64
N ALA A 83 -3.83 20.89 9.27
CA ALA A 83 -4.56 20.43 10.45
C ALA A 83 -5.47 19.23 10.15
N LYS A 84 -6.14 19.23 9.00
CA LYS A 84 -6.98 18.10 8.57
C LYS A 84 -6.16 16.86 8.31
N LEU A 85 -5.06 16.99 7.57
CA LEU A 85 -4.21 15.87 7.22
C LEU A 85 -3.54 15.26 8.47
N ALA A 86 -3.12 16.09 9.41
CA ALA A 86 -2.59 15.63 10.69
C ALA A 86 -3.64 14.88 11.53
N ALA A 87 -4.89 15.31 11.49
CA ALA A 87 -5.99 14.60 12.17
C ALA A 87 -6.31 13.25 11.50
N GLU A 88 -6.28 13.18 10.16
CA GLU A 88 -6.45 11.92 9.43
C GLU A 88 -5.32 10.93 9.72
N ASP A 89 -4.07 11.39 9.72
CA ASP A 89 -2.90 10.57 10.01
C ASP A 89 -2.95 10.04 11.46
N ALA A 90 -3.37 10.88 12.42
CA ALA A 90 -3.57 10.48 13.82
C ALA A 90 -4.68 9.41 13.97
N ALA A 91 -5.81 9.59 13.30
CA ALA A 91 -6.91 8.63 13.32
C ALA A 91 -6.52 7.28 12.70
N VAL A 92 -5.70 7.29 11.65
CA VAL A 92 -5.16 6.06 11.05
C VAL A 92 -4.20 5.35 12.00
N ALA A 93 -3.33 6.11 12.68
CA ALA A 93 -2.39 5.57 13.66
C ALA A 93 -3.11 4.96 14.88
N GLU A 94 -4.14 5.64 15.40
CA GLU A 94 -4.95 5.14 16.51
C GLU A 94 -5.66 3.84 16.15
N LYS A 95 -6.25 3.77 14.95
CA LYS A 95 -6.92 2.56 14.47
C LYS A 95 -5.95 1.40 14.28
N ALA A 96 -4.74 1.67 13.81
CA ALA A 96 -3.70 0.67 13.67
C ALA A 96 -3.24 0.14 15.04
N ALA A 97 -3.04 1.04 16.02
CA ALA A 97 -2.67 0.67 17.38
C ALA A 97 -3.77 -0.15 18.09
N ALA A 98 -5.03 0.24 17.93
CA ALA A 98 -6.17 -0.51 18.49
C ALA A 98 -6.27 -1.92 17.91
N ARG A 99 -5.99 -2.07 16.61
CA ARG A 99 -5.99 -3.39 15.96
C ARG A 99 -4.83 -4.27 16.40
N ALA A 100 -3.65 -3.68 16.58
CA ALA A 100 -2.50 -4.41 17.11
C ALA A 100 -2.75 -4.91 18.53
N ALA A 101 -3.32 -4.07 19.41
CA ALA A 101 -3.68 -4.44 20.76
C ALA A 101 -4.77 -5.55 20.81
N ALA A 102 -5.73 -5.53 19.88
CA ALA A 102 -6.73 -6.59 19.76
C ALA A 102 -6.12 -7.93 19.33
N ALA A 103 -5.16 -7.89 18.40
CA ALA A 103 -4.46 -9.10 17.94
C ALA A 103 -3.59 -9.70 19.04
N GLU A 104 -2.92 -8.88 19.85
CA GLU A 104 -2.16 -9.34 21.03
C GLU A 104 -3.07 -9.96 22.09
N ALA A 105 -4.27 -9.43 22.29
CA ALA A 105 -5.25 -9.97 23.24
C ALA A 105 -5.79 -11.34 22.80
N GLU A 106 -6.03 -11.55 21.51
CA GLU A 106 -6.42 -12.84 20.96
C GLU A 106 -5.31 -13.88 21.06
N ALA A 107 -4.05 -13.47 20.81
CA ALA A 107 -2.90 -14.36 20.95
C ALA A 107 -2.63 -14.79 22.40
N ALA A 108 -2.91 -13.93 23.38
CA ALA A 108 -2.76 -14.23 24.81
C ALA A 108 -3.88 -15.11 25.37
N GLY A 109 -5.03 -15.20 24.69
CA GLY A 109 -6.19 -16.00 25.11
C GLY A 109 -6.17 -17.46 24.64
N HIS A 110 -5.19 -17.87 23.84
CA HIS A 110 -5.07 -19.24 23.34
C HIS A 110 -4.10 -20.06 24.20
N ASP A 111 -4.41 -20.19 25.50
CA ASP A 111 -3.83 -21.24 26.32
C ASP A 111 -4.40 -22.58 25.83
N HIS A 112 -3.56 -23.26 25.10
CA HIS A 112 -3.78 -24.58 24.53
C HIS A 112 -3.92 -25.60 25.67
N GLU A 113 -5.15 -25.86 26.13
CA GLU A 113 -5.45 -27.07 26.87
C GLU A 113 -5.06 -28.26 26.00
N GLY A 114 -4.07 -29.02 26.48
CA GLY A 114 -3.48 -30.15 25.81
C GLY A 114 -4.52 -31.20 25.41
N HIS A 115 -4.69 -31.38 24.12
CA HIS A 115 -5.24 -32.58 23.54
C HIS A 115 -4.07 -33.44 23.07
N THR A 116 -3.70 -34.41 23.93
CA THR A 116 -2.91 -35.56 23.52
C THR A 116 -3.82 -36.42 22.63
N HIS A 117 -3.64 -36.27 21.33
CA HIS A 117 -4.14 -37.24 20.36
C HIS A 117 -3.00 -38.21 20.04
N ASP A 118 -3.01 -39.32 20.79
CA ASP A 118 -2.43 -40.57 20.35
C ASP A 118 -3.38 -41.14 19.29
N ASP A 119 -2.99 -41.06 18.02
CA ASP A 119 -3.60 -41.91 16.98
C ASP A 119 -2.65 -42.04 15.81
N GLU A 120 -2.11 -43.22 15.73
CA GLU A 120 -1.82 -44.10 14.63
C GLU A 120 -1.63 -43.47 13.25
N ILE A 121 -0.37 -43.56 12.82
CA ILE A 121 0.03 -43.33 11.42
C ILE A 121 -0.52 -44.50 10.61
N ASP A 122 -1.57 -44.26 9.85
CA ASP A 122 -1.99 -45.14 8.77
C ASP A 122 -1.55 -44.56 7.45
N ASP A 123 -0.65 -45.29 6.88
CA ASP A 123 -0.17 -45.42 5.53
C ASP A 123 -1.28 -45.15 4.51
N VAL A 124 -1.17 -44.12 3.66
CA VAL A 124 -1.80 -44.17 2.31
C VAL A 124 -1.17 -43.18 1.32
N VAL A 125 -0.43 -43.76 0.37
CA VAL A 125 -0.40 -43.59 -1.11
C VAL A 125 0.07 -42.30 -1.70
N ASP A 126 1.22 -42.45 -2.34
CA ASP A 126 1.47 -42.31 -3.76
C ASP A 126 0.35 -41.57 -4.53
N ALA A 127 0.58 -40.33 -4.81
CA ALA A 127 -0.08 -39.63 -5.92
C ALA A 127 1.03 -39.13 -6.86
N GLU A 128 1.11 -39.85 -7.95
CA GLU A 128 1.91 -39.56 -9.13
C GLU A 128 1.64 -38.12 -9.57
N PHE A 129 2.68 -37.31 -9.61
CA PHE A 129 2.68 -35.98 -10.18
C PHE A 129 2.92 -36.13 -11.66
N ASP A 130 1.87 -36.05 -12.44
CA ASP A 130 1.94 -35.99 -13.90
C ASP A 130 2.52 -34.64 -14.31
N ASP A 131 3.73 -34.74 -14.87
CA ASP A 131 4.50 -33.68 -15.51
C ASP A 131 3.91 -33.52 -16.92
N ASP A 132 2.99 -32.57 -17.10
CA ASP A 132 2.54 -32.17 -18.44
C ASP A 132 3.45 -31.06 -18.98
N ASP A 133 4.43 -31.51 -19.78
CA ASP A 133 5.22 -30.74 -20.73
C ASP A 133 4.26 -30.05 -21.73
N ASP A 134 4.06 -28.75 -21.59
CA ASP A 134 3.48 -27.94 -22.68
C ASP A 134 4.60 -27.28 -23.48
N GLU A 135 4.70 -27.82 -24.70
CA GLU A 135 5.65 -27.54 -25.75
C GLU A 135 5.59 -26.09 -26.23
N ASP A 136 6.77 -25.58 -26.50
CA ASP A 136 7.16 -24.42 -27.28
C ASP A 136 6.30 -24.16 -28.52
N ASP A 137 5.66 -22.98 -28.60
CA ASP A 137 5.22 -22.37 -29.84
C ASP A 137 6.15 -21.19 -30.19
N ASP A 138 7.18 -21.54 -30.98
CA ASP A 138 8.00 -20.64 -31.77
C ASP A 138 7.15 -19.99 -32.87
N ASP A 139 6.69 -18.75 -32.68
CA ASP A 139 6.14 -17.94 -33.78
C ASP A 139 7.24 -17.11 -34.42
N GLU A 140 7.69 -17.62 -35.55
CA GLU A 140 8.60 -16.97 -36.51
C GLU A 140 8.01 -15.65 -37.00
N LEU A 141 8.65 -14.53 -36.69
CA LEU A 141 8.38 -13.24 -37.31
C LEU A 141 9.08 -13.19 -38.66
N GLU A 142 8.31 -13.37 -39.73
CA GLU A 142 8.75 -13.07 -41.12
C GLU A 142 8.96 -11.56 -41.28
N GLU A 143 10.19 -11.22 -41.60
CA GLU A 143 10.59 -9.91 -42.13
C GLU A 143 10.05 -9.80 -43.56
N ASP A 144 9.23 -8.81 -43.82
CA ASP A 144 8.86 -8.41 -45.19
C ASP A 144 9.45 -7.04 -45.51
N GLU A 145 10.52 -7.11 -46.33
CA GLU A 145 11.18 -6.00 -47.01
C GLU A 145 10.44 -5.72 -48.34
N ALA A 146 9.86 -4.51 -48.47
CA ALA A 146 9.64 -3.90 -49.78
C ALA A 146 9.33 -2.38 -49.65
#